data_d36211c54e945ce3943ad472cd9b4df9
#
_entry.id   d36211c54e945ce3943ad472cd9b4df9
#
_cell.length_a   1.000
_cell.length_b   1.000
_cell.length_c   1.000
_cell.angle_alpha   90.00
_cell.angle_beta   90.00
_cell.angle_gamma   90.00
#
_symmetry.space_group_name_H-M   'P 1'
#
loop_
_entity.id
_entity.type
_entity.pdbx_description
1 polymer ?
#
loop_
_entity_poly.entity_id
_entity_poly.type
_entity_poly.pdbx_seq_one_letter_code
_entity_poly.pdbx_strand_id
1 'polypeptide(L)'
;AKRAEEQMKKVKGIEKWIEGYKHVKTLVDELALAFDFYKEEMVTEEEVDEAYAKCIEAIEELELRNMLRQEEDQMSCVLKINSGAGGTESQDWASMLMRMYMRYAESHGYKCNISHLQDGDEAGIKTVTMEIEGDSAYGYLKSENGVHRLVRVSPYNAQGKRMTSFASVFVTPL
;
A
#
# COMPACT_ATOMS: atom_id res chain seq x y z
N ALA A 1 30.16 -0.09 14.05
CA ALA A 1 29.27 -0.40 12.92
C ALA A 1 27.79 -0.14 13.24
N LYS A 2 27.13 -0.83 14.18
CA LYS A 2 25.68 -0.65 14.48
C LYS A 2 25.26 0.81 14.76
N ARG A 3 26.02 1.54 15.60
CA ARG A 3 25.69 2.95 15.94
C ARG A 3 25.77 3.90 14.74
N ALA A 4 26.65 3.61 13.79
CA ALA A 4 26.75 4.39 12.55
C ALA A 4 25.57 4.11 11.61
N GLU A 5 25.12 2.85 11.52
CA GLU A 5 23.95 2.47 10.74
C GLU A 5 22.65 3.08 11.30
N GLU A 6 22.47 3.08 12.61
CA GLU A 6 21.32 3.72 13.27
C GLU A 6 21.31 5.24 13.02
N GLN A 7 22.46 5.88 13.07
CA GLN A 7 22.55 7.31 12.76
C GLN A 7 22.27 7.60 11.29
N MET A 8 22.78 6.77 10.38
CA MET A 8 22.49 6.91 8.95
C MET A 8 21.00 6.70 8.65
N LYS A 9 20.33 5.76 9.31
CA LYS A 9 18.86 5.61 9.19
C LYS A 9 18.11 6.86 9.63
N LYS A 10 18.50 7.46 10.76
CA LYS A 10 17.89 8.71 11.24
C LYS A 10 18.10 9.86 10.27
N VAL A 11 19.31 10.02 9.75
CA VAL A 11 19.64 11.06 8.77
C VAL A 11 18.80 10.90 7.51
N LYS A 12 18.76 9.69 6.95
CA LYS A 12 17.93 9.39 5.76
C LYS A 12 16.43 9.65 6.00
N GLY A 13 15.94 9.32 7.20
CA GLY A 13 14.56 9.61 7.57
C GLY A 13 14.25 11.11 7.55
N ILE A 14 15.16 11.94 8.10
CA ILE A 14 15.02 13.40 8.11
C ILE A 14 15.16 13.98 6.68
N GLU A 15 16.12 13.49 5.91
CA GLU A 15 16.32 13.89 4.51
C GLU A 15 15.06 13.66 3.68
N LYS A 16 14.44 12.48 3.81
CA LYS A 16 13.18 12.18 3.12
C LYS A 16 12.04 13.15 3.49
N TRP A 17 11.99 13.62 4.74
CA TRP A 17 11.01 14.63 5.17
C TRP A 17 11.27 15.97 4.52
N ILE A 18 12.53 16.40 4.50
CA ILE A 18 12.94 17.65 3.87
C ILE A 18 12.67 17.61 2.37
N GLU A 19 12.99 16.51 1.71
CA GLU A 19 12.72 16.30 0.27
C GLU A 19 11.22 16.29 -0.02
N GLY A 20 10.42 15.56 0.78
CA GLY A 20 8.97 15.54 0.65
C GLY A 20 8.34 16.93 0.80
N TYR A 21 8.77 17.71 1.79
CA TYR A 21 8.31 19.09 1.97
C TYR A 21 8.71 19.99 0.79
N LYS A 22 9.96 19.90 0.34
CA LYS A 22 10.45 20.68 -0.80
C LYS A 22 9.67 20.33 -2.07
N HIS A 23 9.38 19.04 -2.29
CA HIS A 23 8.60 18.59 -3.44
C HIS A 23 7.19 19.19 -3.42
N VAL A 24 6.47 19.07 -2.30
CA VAL A 24 5.14 19.68 -2.14
C VAL A 24 5.19 21.19 -2.35
N LYS A 25 6.18 21.87 -1.77
CA LYS A 25 6.34 23.32 -1.95
C LYS A 25 6.54 23.69 -3.43
N THR A 26 7.38 22.95 -4.15
CA THR A 26 7.59 23.18 -5.59
C THR A 26 6.29 23.01 -6.37
N LEU A 27 5.50 21.95 -6.11
CA LEU A 27 4.22 21.76 -6.78
C LEU A 27 3.19 22.85 -6.47
N VAL A 28 3.18 23.39 -5.25
CA VAL A 28 2.32 24.52 -4.88
C VAL A 28 2.75 25.80 -5.61
N ASP A 29 4.05 26.05 -5.69
CA ASP A 29 4.59 27.23 -6.41
C ASP A 29 4.29 27.10 -7.93
N GLU A 30 4.43 25.91 -8.51
CA GLU A 30 4.08 25.64 -9.91
C GLU A 30 2.57 25.79 -10.16
N LEU A 31 1.71 25.35 -9.25
CA LEU A 31 0.26 25.55 -9.33
C LEU A 31 -0.10 27.02 -9.29
N ALA A 32 0.52 27.80 -8.40
CA ALA A 32 0.29 29.23 -8.32
C ALA A 32 0.69 29.94 -9.62
N LEU A 33 1.81 29.55 -10.21
CA LEU A 33 2.28 30.08 -11.50
C LEU A 33 1.36 29.69 -12.65
N ALA A 34 0.89 28.42 -12.69
CA ALA A 34 -0.07 27.96 -13.70
C ALA A 34 -1.39 28.75 -13.61
N PHE A 35 -1.86 29.05 -12.40
CA PHE A 35 -3.06 29.83 -12.19
C PHE A 35 -2.88 31.31 -12.65
N ASP A 36 -1.71 31.91 -12.47
CA ASP A 36 -1.44 33.25 -12.98
C ASP A 36 -1.38 33.26 -14.51
N PHE A 37 -0.78 32.26 -15.14
CA PHE A 37 -0.80 32.11 -16.60
C PHE A 37 -2.20 31.84 -17.16
N TYR A 38 -3.04 31.13 -16.41
CA TYR A 38 -4.44 30.95 -16.79
C TYR A 38 -5.21 32.28 -16.85
N LYS A 39 -4.97 33.17 -15.89
CA LYS A 39 -5.58 34.52 -15.91
C LYS A 39 -5.15 35.36 -17.12
N GLU A 40 -3.95 35.08 -17.65
CA GLU A 40 -3.42 35.72 -18.85
C GLU A 40 -3.75 34.97 -20.13
N GLU A 41 -4.63 33.96 -20.07
CA GLU A 41 -5.05 33.09 -21.18
C GLU A 41 -3.88 32.35 -21.89
N MET A 42 -2.79 32.09 -21.15
CA MET A 42 -1.59 31.42 -21.68
C MET A 42 -1.64 29.89 -21.52
N VAL A 43 -2.44 29.37 -20.58
CA VAL A 43 -2.63 27.97 -20.33
C VAL A 43 -4.11 27.65 -20.21
N THR A 44 -4.49 26.37 -20.38
CA THR A 44 -5.87 25.90 -20.30
C THR A 44 -6.28 25.59 -18.85
N GLU A 45 -7.59 25.54 -18.60
CA GLU A 45 -8.14 25.13 -17.32
C GLU A 45 -7.72 23.68 -16.96
N GLU A 46 -7.65 22.79 -17.95
CA GLU A 46 -7.23 21.40 -17.80
C GLU A 46 -5.79 21.30 -17.28
N GLU A 47 -4.88 22.17 -17.73
CA GLU A 47 -3.49 22.19 -17.25
C GLU A 47 -3.39 22.67 -15.78
N VAL A 48 -4.25 23.58 -15.36
CA VAL A 48 -4.35 24.02 -13.97
C VAL A 48 -4.93 22.90 -13.10
N ASP A 49 -5.96 22.20 -13.56
CA ASP A 49 -6.58 21.09 -12.86
C ASP A 49 -5.62 19.90 -12.68
N GLU A 50 -4.79 19.62 -13.70
CA GLU A 50 -3.73 18.60 -13.57
C GLU A 50 -2.68 19.00 -12.52
N ALA A 51 -2.25 20.24 -12.52
CA ALA A 51 -1.29 20.76 -11.53
C ALA A 51 -1.89 20.71 -10.11
N TYR A 52 -3.17 21.04 -9.96
CA TYR A 52 -3.91 20.94 -8.71
C TYR A 52 -4.00 19.51 -8.23
N ALA A 53 -4.37 18.56 -9.09
CA ALA A 53 -4.48 17.15 -8.75
C ALA A 53 -3.15 16.58 -8.25
N LYS A 54 -2.04 16.88 -8.93
CA LYS A 54 -0.68 16.49 -8.51
C LYS A 54 -0.30 17.07 -7.14
N CYS A 55 -0.69 18.32 -6.90
CA CYS A 55 -0.43 18.99 -5.63
C CYS A 55 -1.18 18.33 -4.47
N ILE A 56 -2.47 18.04 -4.66
CA ILE A 56 -3.30 17.35 -3.64
C ILE A 56 -2.75 15.96 -3.34
N GLU A 57 -2.44 15.15 -4.36
CA GLU A 57 -1.88 13.82 -4.19
C GLU A 57 -0.58 13.83 -3.36
N ALA A 58 0.32 14.77 -3.67
CA ALA A 58 1.59 14.91 -2.93
C ALA A 58 1.39 15.36 -1.47
N ILE A 59 0.41 16.22 -1.21
CA ILE A 59 0.05 16.66 0.15
C ILE A 59 -0.52 15.50 0.94
N GLU A 60 -1.49 14.76 0.38
CA GLU A 60 -2.14 13.62 1.03
C GLU A 60 -1.12 12.52 1.36
N GLU A 61 -0.17 12.25 0.47
CA GLU A 61 0.93 11.31 0.72
C GLU A 61 1.81 11.76 1.89
N LEU A 62 2.18 13.04 1.94
CA LEU A 62 2.98 13.58 3.03
C LEU A 62 2.24 13.59 4.37
N GLU A 63 0.93 13.89 4.37
CA GLU A 63 0.06 13.83 5.54
C GLU A 63 -0.07 12.40 6.06
N LEU A 64 -0.34 11.44 5.19
CA LEU A 64 -0.40 10.01 5.56
C LEU A 64 0.91 9.57 6.21
N ARG A 65 2.03 9.93 5.62
CA ARG A 65 3.36 9.65 6.18
C ARG A 65 3.57 10.31 7.55
N ASN A 66 3.04 11.50 7.76
CA ASN A 66 3.11 12.19 9.05
C ASN A 66 2.27 11.51 10.15
N MET A 67 1.29 10.70 9.80
CA MET A 67 0.51 9.90 10.75
C MET A 67 1.28 8.69 11.29
N LEU A 68 2.32 8.22 10.58
CA LEU A 68 3.15 7.07 10.94
C LEU A 68 4.27 7.49 11.91
N ARG A 69 3.93 7.73 13.19
CA ARG A 69 4.85 8.29 14.19
C ARG A 69 5.39 7.29 15.20
N GLN A 70 4.82 6.11 15.29
CA GLN A 70 5.27 5.10 16.24
C GLN A 70 6.57 4.45 15.72
N GLU A 71 7.41 4.00 16.63
CA GLU A 71 8.67 3.35 16.27
C GLU A 71 8.44 2.10 15.41
N GLU A 72 7.39 1.34 15.74
CA GLU A 72 6.97 0.15 15.00
C GLU A 72 6.51 0.47 13.58
N ASP A 73 5.92 1.66 13.36
CA ASP A 73 5.42 2.07 12.03
C ASP A 73 6.54 2.13 10.97
N GLN A 74 7.78 2.34 11.40
CA GLN A 74 8.94 2.43 10.51
C GLN A 74 9.55 1.06 10.16
N MET A 75 9.02 -0.01 10.76
CA MET A 75 9.55 -1.36 10.59
C MET A 75 9.05 -2.02 9.31
N SER A 76 9.76 -3.03 8.87
CA SER A 76 9.26 -4.03 7.92
C SER A 76 8.13 -4.85 8.56
N CYS A 77 7.42 -5.65 7.79
CA CYS A 77 6.33 -6.45 8.35
C CYS A 77 6.30 -7.88 7.82
N VAL A 78 5.69 -8.72 8.62
CA VAL A 78 5.23 -10.06 8.21
C VAL A 78 3.72 -9.98 8.01
N LEU A 79 3.26 -10.37 6.82
CA LEU A 79 1.86 -10.40 6.45
C LEU A 79 1.43 -11.85 6.24
N LYS A 80 0.45 -12.30 7.03
CA LYS A 80 -0.12 -13.64 6.94
C LYS A 80 -1.56 -13.57 6.47
N ILE A 81 -1.90 -14.39 5.47
CA ILE A 81 -3.26 -14.52 4.95
C ILE A 81 -3.72 -15.96 5.20
N ASN A 82 -4.94 -16.12 5.71
CA ASN A 82 -5.57 -17.42 5.80
C ASN A 82 -6.94 -17.36 5.12
N SER A 83 -7.26 -18.37 4.31
CA SER A 83 -8.59 -18.51 3.74
C SER A 83 -9.61 -18.77 4.86
N GLY A 84 -10.78 -18.15 4.74
CA GLY A 84 -11.88 -18.38 5.67
C GLY A 84 -12.72 -19.59 5.32
N ALA A 85 -13.86 -19.73 6.00
CA ALA A 85 -14.87 -20.72 5.64
C ALA A 85 -15.45 -20.36 4.26
N GLY A 86 -15.59 -21.36 3.38
CA GLY A 86 -16.14 -21.16 2.02
C GLY A 86 -15.45 -22.00 0.95
N GLY A 87 -14.58 -22.93 1.34
CA GLY A 87 -13.94 -23.86 0.40
C GLY A 87 -13.12 -23.17 -0.68
N THR A 88 -13.20 -23.65 -1.91
CA THR A 88 -12.40 -23.18 -3.07
C THR A 88 -12.54 -21.67 -3.32
N GLU A 89 -13.73 -21.09 -3.13
CA GLU A 89 -13.95 -19.65 -3.34
C GLU A 89 -13.14 -18.79 -2.35
N SER A 90 -13.09 -19.18 -1.06
CA SER A 90 -12.29 -18.45 -0.08
C SER A 90 -10.79 -18.64 -0.25
N GLN A 91 -10.36 -19.81 -0.76
CA GLN A 91 -8.98 -20.08 -1.11
C GLN A 91 -8.53 -19.26 -2.32
N ASP A 92 -9.40 -19.08 -3.31
CA ASP A 92 -9.14 -18.18 -4.45
C ASP A 92 -9.07 -16.71 -4.00
N TRP A 93 -9.98 -16.29 -3.12
CA TRP A 93 -9.94 -14.94 -2.53
C TRP A 93 -8.62 -14.67 -1.80
N ALA A 94 -8.15 -15.61 -0.98
CA ALA A 94 -6.86 -15.50 -0.32
C ALA A 94 -5.70 -15.36 -1.31
N SER A 95 -5.72 -16.07 -2.43
CA SER A 95 -4.75 -15.95 -3.53
C SER A 95 -4.81 -14.57 -4.20
N MET A 96 -6.00 -14.01 -4.38
CA MET A 96 -6.17 -12.65 -4.92
C MET A 96 -5.56 -11.60 -3.97
N LEU A 97 -5.79 -11.72 -2.66
CA LEU A 97 -5.19 -10.83 -1.65
C LEU A 97 -3.67 -10.95 -1.65
N MET A 98 -3.12 -12.17 -1.69
CA MET A 98 -1.67 -12.38 -1.80
C MET A 98 -1.10 -11.60 -2.99
N ARG A 99 -1.70 -11.75 -4.16
CA ARG A 99 -1.26 -11.07 -5.38
C ARG A 99 -1.38 -9.53 -5.25
N MET A 100 -2.44 -9.05 -4.62
CA MET A 100 -2.64 -7.62 -4.38
C MET A 100 -1.50 -7.04 -3.52
N TYR A 101 -1.16 -7.69 -2.40
CA TYR A 101 -0.09 -7.22 -1.54
C TYR A 101 1.31 -7.37 -2.15
N MET A 102 1.54 -8.40 -2.94
CA MET A 102 2.80 -8.55 -3.70
C MET A 102 2.98 -7.39 -4.70
N ARG A 103 1.93 -7.03 -5.44
CA ARG A 103 1.97 -5.89 -6.36
C ARG A 103 2.11 -4.55 -5.64
N TYR A 104 1.46 -4.40 -4.50
CA TYR A 104 1.64 -3.23 -3.65
C TYR A 104 3.10 -3.09 -3.21
N ALA A 105 3.70 -4.17 -2.71
CA ALA A 105 5.10 -4.18 -2.32
C ALA A 105 6.03 -3.80 -3.50
N GLU A 106 5.81 -4.37 -4.67
CA GLU A 106 6.57 -4.07 -5.88
C GLU A 106 6.45 -2.58 -6.28
N SER A 107 5.23 -2.03 -6.30
CA SER A 107 4.99 -0.62 -6.67
C SER A 107 5.62 0.38 -5.70
N HIS A 108 5.81 -0.01 -4.43
CA HIS A 108 6.46 0.82 -3.41
C HIS A 108 7.97 0.52 -3.24
N GLY A 109 8.54 -0.32 -4.10
CA GLY A 109 9.95 -0.70 -4.04
C GLY A 109 10.32 -1.53 -2.81
N TYR A 110 9.34 -2.21 -2.20
CA TYR A 110 9.57 -3.13 -1.10
C TYR A 110 10.01 -4.49 -1.62
N LYS A 111 10.86 -5.15 -0.85
CA LYS A 111 11.22 -6.53 -1.12
C LYS A 111 10.20 -7.46 -0.48
N CYS A 112 9.58 -8.33 -1.25
CA CYS A 112 8.58 -9.29 -0.79
C CYS A 112 9.10 -10.71 -0.95
N ASN A 113 9.18 -11.45 0.16
CA ASN A 113 9.58 -12.86 0.19
C ASN A 113 8.45 -13.70 0.77
N ILE A 114 8.11 -14.80 0.11
CA ILE A 114 7.17 -15.78 0.64
C ILE A 114 7.96 -16.74 1.53
N SER A 115 7.70 -16.74 2.84
CA SER A 115 8.35 -17.63 3.80
C SER A 115 7.58 -18.93 4.02
N HIS A 116 6.26 -18.91 3.81
CA HIS A 116 5.41 -20.09 3.89
C HIS A 116 4.23 -19.97 2.92
N LEU A 117 3.92 -21.05 2.21
CA LEU A 117 2.78 -21.14 1.30
C LEU A 117 2.16 -22.52 1.40
N GLN A 118 0.85 -22.57 1.57
CA GLN A 118 0.07 -23.79 1.49
C GLN A 118 -1.03 -23.61 0.44
N ASP A 119 -0.96 -24.40 -0.60
CA ASP A 119 -1.95 -24.38 -1.68
C ASP A 119 -3.33 -24.83 -1.23
N GLY A 120 -4.33 -24.37 -1.95
CA GLY A 120 -5.70 -24.83 -1.81
C GLY A 120 -5.90 -26.27 -2.33
N ASP A 121 -7.06 -26.84 -2.03
CA ASP A 121 -7.35 -28.24 -2.42
C ASP A 121 -7.58 -28.36 -3.94
N GLU A 122 -8.26 -27.41 -4.55
CA GLU A 122 -8.59 -27.39 -5.98
C GLU A 122 -8.02 -26.13 -6.67
N ALA A 123 -8.05 -24.98 -5.98
CA ALA A 123 -7.54 -23.71 -6.47
C ALA A 123 -7.21 -22.78 -5.30
N GLY A 124 -6.45 -21.73 -5.58
CA GLY A 124 -6.09 -20.73 -4.58
C GLY A 124 -5.14 -21.23 -3.51
N ILE A 125 -5.18 -20.62 -2.33
CA ILE A 125 -4.29 -20.93 -1.20
C ILE A 125 -5.06 -21.05 0.11
N LYS A 126 -4.61 -21.94 0.99
CA LYS A 126 -5.11 -22.06 2.38
C LYS A 126 -4.48 -21.01 3.28
N THR A 127 -3.18 -20.88 3.19
CA THR A 127 -2.42 -19.88 3.97
C THR A 127 -1.17 -19.45 3.23
N VAL A 128 -0.77 -18.21 3.45
CA VAL A 128 0.52 -17.69 3.01
C VAL A 128 1.10 -16.78 4.10
N THR A 129 2.40 -16.80 4.27
CA THR A 129 3.15 -15.85 5.07
C THR A 129 4.18 -15.18 4.20
N MET A 130 4.13 -13.86 4.14
CA MET A 130 5.03 -13.01 3.34
C MET A 130 5.79 -12.07 4.26
N GLU A 131 7.08 -11.93 4.02
CA GLU A 131 7.93 -10.91 4.64
C GLU A 131 8.05 -9.75 3.67
N ILE A 132 7.60 -8.57 4.08
CA ILE A 132 7.64 -7.34 3.28
C ILE A 132 8.66 -6.42 3.92
N GLU A 133 9.83 -6.34 3.31
CA GLU A 133 10.95 -5.54 3.76
C GLU A 133 10.94 -4.17 3.09
N GLY A 134 10.86 -3.13 3.88
CA GLY A 134 10.91 -1.76 3.40
C GLY A 134 10.64 -0.75 4.50
N ASP A 135 10.95 0.49 4.20
CA ASP A 135 10.77 1.61 5.12
C ASP A 135 9.28 1.89 5.34
N SER A 136 8.85 1.80 6.60
CA SER A 136 7.47 1.99 7.03
C SER A 136 6.45 0.99 6.44
N ALA A 137 6.89 -0.18 5.99
CA ALA A 137 6.00 -1.19 5.44
C ALA A 137 4.92 -1.62 6.46
N TYR A 138 5.30 -1.80 7.73
CA TYR A 138 4.33 -2.08 8.79
C TYR A 138 3.35 -0.94 9.00
N GLY A 139 3.82 0.29 9.05
CA GLY A 139 2.98 1.46 9.27
C GLY A 139 1.86 1.59 8.22
N TYR A 140 2.18 1.39 6.95
CA TYR A 140 1.20 1.44 5.86
C TYR A 140 0.25 0.23 5.84
N LEU A 141 0.73 -0.96 6.21
CA LEU A 141 -0.04 -2.19 6.09
C LEU A 141 -0.74 -2.63 7.39
N LYS A 142 -0.43 -2.03 8.55
CA LYS A 142 -1.01 -2.43 9.84
C LYS A 142 -2.54 -2.34 9.89
N SER A 143 -3.14 -1.40 9.17
CA SER A 143 -4.60 -1.22 9.08
C SER A 143 -5.29 -2.31 8.25
N GLU A 144 -4.54 -3.11 7.50
CA GLU A 144 -5.06 -4.26 6.79
C GLU A 144 -5.39 -5.46 7.70
N ASN A 145 -4.98 -5.40 8.99
CA ASN A 145 -5.36 -6.41 9.97
C ASN A 145 -6.87 -6.58 10.06
N GLY A 146 -7.34 -7.79 9.83
CA GLY A 146 -8.76 -8.09 9.97
C GLY A 146 -9.27 -9.12 8.97
N VAL A 147 -10.58 -9.13 8.78
CA VAL A 147 -11.28 -10.04 7.88
C VAL A 147 -11.71 -9.28 6.63
N HIS A 148 -11.22 -9.73 5.49
CA HIS A 148 -11.50 -9.18 4.17
C HIS A 148 -12.63 -9.94 3.49
N ARG A 149 -13.66 -9.22 3.07
CA ARG A 149 -14.85 -9.77 2.43
C ARG A 149 -14.82 -9.55 0.92
N LEU A 150 -15.05 -10.62 0.16
CA LEU A 150 -15.29 -10.57 -1.28
C LEU A 150 -16.75 -10.93 -1.56
N VAL A 151 -17.42 -10.12 -2.38
CA VAL A 151 -18.77 -10.41 -2.90
C VAL A 151 -18.70 -10.38 -4.41
N ARG A 152 -18.91 -11.52 -5.05
CA ARG A 152 -18.91 -11.64 -6.51
C ARG A 152 -19.78 -12.80 -7.00
N VAL A 153 -20.03 -12.84 -8.28
CA VAL A 153 -20.49 -14.06 -8.95
C VAL A 153 -19.29 -15.01 -9.02
N SER A 154 -19.38 -16.14 -8.30
CA SER A 154 -18.27 -17.08 -8.19
C SER A 154 -18.04 -17.85 -9.48
N PRO A 155 -16.80 -17.92 -10.00
CA PRO A 155 -16.44 -18.79 -11.11
C PRO A 155 -16.50 -20.28 -10.76
N TYR A 156 -16.53 -20.62 -9.48
CA TYR A 156 -16.63 -21.99 -8.97
C TYR A 156 -18.06 -22.44 -8.69
N ASN A 157 -19.05 -21.56 -8.90
CA ASN A 157 -20.46 -21.87 -8.72
C ASN A 157 -21.12 -22.07 -10.08
N ALA A 158 -21.47 -23.32 -10.42
CA ALA A 158 -22.11 -23.67 -11.69
C ALA A 158 -23.45 -22.96 -11.93
N GLN A 159 -24.14 -22.50 -10.87
CA GLN A 159 -25.40 -21.78 -10.96
C GLN A 159 -25.24 -20.27 -11.18
N GLY A 160 -24.00 -19.74 -11.21
CA GLY A 160 -23.73 -18.32 -11.40
C GLY A 160 -24.28 -17.43 -10.28
N LYS A 161 -24.45 -17.97 -9.08
CA LYS A 161 -24.96 -17.21 -7.93
C LYS A 161 -23.92 -16.26 -7.37
N ARG A 162 -24.39 -15.13 -6.85
CA ARG A 162 -23.58 -14.20 -6.07
C ARG A 162 -23.20 -14.85 -4.75
N MET A 163 -21.91 -14.95 -4.48
CA MET A 163 -21.32 -15.57 -3.29
C MET A 163 -20.55 -14.54 -2.48
N THR A 164 -20.46 -14.80 -1.16
CA THR A 164 -19.64 -14.02 -0.24
C THR A 164 -18.59 -14.92 0.37
N SER A 165 -17.34 -14.48 0.32
CA SER A 165 -16.18 -15.20 0.88
C SER A 165 -15.38 -14.30 1.80
N PHE A 166 -14.69 -14.90 2.74
CA PHE A 166 -13.87 -14.22 3.72
C PHE A 166 -12.45 -14.79 3.73
N ALA A 167 -11.48 -13.92 3.98
CA ALA A 167 -10.11 -14.29 4.29
C ALA A 167 -9.59 -13.38 5.38
N SER A 168 -8.78 -13.91 6.29
CA SER A 168 -8.16 -13.11 7.35
C SER A 168 -6.75 -12.69 6.97
N VAL A 169 -6.43 -11.45 7.29
CA VAL A 169 -5.10 -10.86 7.12
C VAL A 169 -4.56 -10.46 8.47
N PHE A 170 -3.33 -10.84 8.77
CA PHE A 170 -2.60 -10.46 9.96
C PHE A 170 -1.28 -9.80 9.54
N VAL A 171 -1.03 -8.62 10.07
CA VAL A 171 0.21 -7.86 9.84
C VAL A 171 0.89 -7.63 11.17
N THR A 172 2.15 -8.05 11.28
CA THR A 172 2.98 -7.87 12.48
C THR A 172 4.30 -7.21 12.10
N PRO A 173 4.88 -6.37 12.97
CA PRO A 173 6.20 -5.79 12.72
C PRO A 173 7.27 -6.90 12.70
N LEU A 174 8.30 -6.69 11.87
CA LEU A 174 9.45 -7.58 11.70
C LEU A 174 10.71 -6.96 12.31
#